data_4b002a77edc1ebf2c49a28f06b66ae11
#
_entry.id   4b002a77edc1ebf2c49a28f06b66ae11
#
_cell.length_a   1.000
_cell.length_b   1.000
_cell.length_c   1.000
_cell.angle_alpha   90.00
_cell.angle_beta   90.00
_cell.angle_gamma   90.00
#
_symmetry.space_group_name_H-M   'P 1'
#
loop_
_entity.id
_entity.type
_entity.pdbx_description
1 polymer ?
#
loop_
_entity_poly.entity_id
_entity_poly.type
_entity_poly.pdbx_seq_one_letter_code
_entity_poly.pdbx_strand_id
1 'polypeptide(L)'
;MGLWTRLEGFDHDQLARLLEDRRVVRSTVLRGTQHLVRADDYLWLRPLVQPALERVWRGTLGRGTDGVDPAELASAARGLLAGRTLTRPQLRDLLAERWPDRDAQALAWAAQALVPVVHPPPAGTWRRRGVIPFALAEEWLGRPLAAEPAPEALLRRYLAAFGPASAADAQAWSGLTRLGEVAERLRGELRSFRNEAGRELLDLADAPLADPDTPAPVRFLPEFDNLLLGHADRSRVVSDQHRGLVVQGLAAVLVDGFARAVWTVARDGGTATLAIEALGDPLPAADRAAVAEEGARLLAFAAADATGHDIRFAPSQSPAGS
;
A
#
# COMPACT_ATOMS: atom_id res chain seq x y z
N MET A 1 -9.93 0.30 5.67
CA MET A 1 -10.70 0.22 4.39
C MET A 1 -10.25 -0.97 3.54
N GLY A 2 -8.99 -1.06 3.10
CA GLY A 2 -8.54 -2.14 2.21
C GLY A 2 -8.78 -3.58 2.70
N LEU A 3 -8.78 -3.82 4.00
CA LEU A 3 -9.16 -5.11 4.58
C LEU A 3 -10.68 -5.31 4.59
N TRP A 4 -11.44 -4.26 4.95
CA TRP A 4 -12.90 -4.32 4.97
C TRP A 4 -13.50 -4.70 3.61
N THR A 5 -13.00 -4.11 2.54
CA THR A 5 -13.49 -4.39 1.18
C THR A 5 -13.18 -5.82 0.67
N ARG A 6 -12.32 -6.58 1.38
CA ARG A 6 -11.85 -7.92 0.99
C ARG A 6 -12.24 -9.05 1.94
N LEU A 7 -12.53 -8.71 3.18
CA LEU A 7 -12.77 -9.71 4.24
C LEU A 7 -14.20 -9.57 4.76
N GLU A 8 -14.95 -10.66 4.70
CA GLU A 8 -16.25 -10.72 5.32
C GLU A 8 -16.12 -10.62 6.86
N GLY A 9 -17.01 -9.84 7.49
CA GLY A 9 -17.01 -9.66 8.93
C GLY A 9 -15.75 -8.99 9.52
N PHE A 10 -14.97 -8.27 8.70
CA PHE A 10 -13.79 -7.56 9.20
C PHE A 10 -14.15 -6.49 10.22
N ASP A 11 -13.43 -6.53 11.35
CA ASP A 11 -13.55 -5.60 12.47
C ASP A 11 -12.22 -4.87 12.73
N HIS A 12 -12.30 -3.61 13.12
CA HIS A 12 -11.13 -2.78 13.45
C HIS A 12 -10.29 -3.35 14.59
N ASP A 13 -10.93 -3.93 15.60
CA ASP A 13 -10.28 -4.46 16.78
C ASP A 13 -9.47 -5.73 16.45
N GLN A 14 -9.88 -6.50 15.44
CA GLN A 14 -9.10 -7.64 14.95
C GLN A 14 -7.72 -7.19 14.47
N LEU A 15 -7.65 -6.11 13.68
CA LEU A 15 -6.37 -5.56 13.23
C LEU A 15 -5.58 -4.96 14.39
N ALA A 16 -6.24 -4.25 15.31
CA ALA A 16 -5.58 -3.67 16.49
C ALA A 16 -4.89 -4.77 17.32
N ARG A 17 -5.60 -5.85 17.62
CA ARG A 17 -5.02 -7.03 18.30
C ARG A 17 -3.83 -7.64 17.56
N LEU A 18 -3.92 -7.81 16.22
CA LEU A 18 -2.82 -8.36 15.43
C LEU A 18 -1.57 -7.47 15.45
N LEU A 19 -1.73 -6.15 15.54
CA LEU A 19 -0.63 -5.19 15.69
C LEU A 19 -0.04 -5.24 17.11
N GLU A 20 -0.87 -5.30 18.14
CA GLU A 20 -0.46 -5.42 19.55
C GLU A 20 0.26 -6.74 19.82
N ASP A 21 -0.26 -7.84 19.28
CA ASP A 21 0.35 -9.19 19.34
C ASP A 21 1.60 -9.32 18.46
N ARG A 22 1.99 -8.27 17.73
CA ARG A 22 3.13 -8.25 16.82
C ARG A 22 3.06 -9.29 15.69
N ARG A 23 1.87 -9.78 15.35
CA ARG A 23 1.61 -10.70 14.23
C ARG A 23 1.55 -9.96 12.89
N VAL A 24 1.20 -8.69 12.95
CA VAL A 24 1.23 -7.73 11.84
C VAL A 24 2.06 -6.53 12.27
N VAL A 25 2.84 -6.00 11.36
CA VAL A 25 3.58 -4.75 11.56
C VAL A 25 3.18 -3.72 10.52
N ARG A 26 3.25 -2.45 10.88
CA ARG A 26 3.18 -1.34 9.95
C ARG A 26 4.59 -0.85 9.68
N SER A 27 4.99 -0.77 8.43
CA SER A 27 6.34 -0.33 8.06
C SER A 27 6.38 0.20 6.63
N THR A 28 7.46 0.91 6.29
CA THR A 28 7.78 1.30 4.93
C THR A 28 8.48 0.13 4.24
N VAL A 29 7.86 -0.39 3.17
CA VAL A 29 8.39 -1.51 2.38
C VAL A 29 8.25 -1.25 0.87
N LEU A 30 7.30 -1.85 0.19
CA LEU A 30 7.17 -1.77 -1.27
C LEU A 30 7.05 -0.32 -1.76
N ARG A 31 7.80 0.03 -2.81
CA ARG A 31 7.79 1.37 -3.44
C ARG A 31 8.09 2.54 -2.49
N GLY A 32 8.64 2.27 -1.30
CA GLY A 32 8.89 3.31 -0.29
C GLY A 32 7.63 3.82 0.44
N THR A 33 6.51 3.11 0.34
CA THR A 33 5.25 3.47 1.00
C THR A 33 4.95 2.59 2.21
N GLN A 34 4.00 3.04 3.03
CA GLN A 34 3.66 2.33 4.27
C GLN A 34 2.65 1.21 4.01
N HIS A 35 2.94 0.05 4.57
CA HIS A 35 2.12 -1.16 4.45
C HIS A 35 1.89 -1.80 5.80
N LEU A 36 0.78 -2.53 5.90
CA LEU A 36 0.57 -3.56 6.91
C LEU A 36 1.10 -4.87 6.33
N VAL A 37 1.99 -5.53 7.07
CA VAL A 37 2.67 -6.75 6.64
C VAL A 37 2.63 -7.76 7.76
N ARG A 38 2.42 -9.05 7.46
CA ARG A 38 2.60 -10.10 8.46
C ARG A 38 4.04 -10.08 8.97
N ALA A 39 4.21 -10.25 10.26
CA ALA A 39 5.55 -10.21 10.88
C ALA A 39 6.53 -11.19 10.22
N ASP A 40 6.09 -12.41 9.94
CA ASP A 40 6.91 -13.42 9.27
C ASP A 40 7.33 -13.00 7.86
N ASP A 41 6.42 -12.39 7.11
CA ASP A 41 6.72 -11.89 5.77
C ASP A 41 7.65 -10.67 5.83
N TYR A 42 7.51 -9.81 6.82
CA TYR A 42 8.36 -8.65 6.99
C TYR A 42 9.85 -9.01 7.16
N LEU A 43 10.13 -10.07 7.90
CA LEU A 43 11.50 -10.48 8.21
C LEU A 43 12.36 -10.79 6.97
N TRP A 44 11.77 -11.31 5.90
CA TRP A 44 12.47 -11.55 4.64
C TRP A 44 12.22 -10.47 3.59
N LEU A 45 11.05 -9.84 3.61
CA LEU A 45 10.68 -8.81 2.63
C LEU A 45 11.49 -7.52 2.84
N ARG A 46 11.67 -7.08 4.09
CA ARG A 46 12.34 -5.81 4.39
C ARG A 46 13.79 -5.74 3.89
N PRO A 47 14.66 -6.74 4.12
CA PRO A 47 15.98 -6.75 3.52
C PRO A 47 15.94 -6.88 1.99
N LEU A 48 15.03 -7.65 1.42
CA LEU A 48 14.89 -7.79 -0.02
C LEU A 48 14.60 -6.45 -0.72
N VAL A 49 13.75 -5.61 -0.14
CA VAL A 49 13.38 -4.30 -0.73
C VAL A 49 14.35 -3.17 -0.37
N GLN A 50 15.36 -3.40 0.47
CA GLN A 50 16.32 -2.37 0.89
C GLN A 50 16.92 -1.59 -0.28
N PRO A 51 17.41 -2.22 -1.37
CA PRO A 51 17.97 -1.46 -2.51
C PRO A 51 16.95 -0.56 -3.21
N ALA A 52 15.66 -0.96 -3.22
CA ALA A 52 14.59 -0.14 -3.79
C ALA A 52 14.28 1.06 -2.89
N LEU A 53 14.25 0.88 -1.57
CA LEU A 53 14.04 1.97 -0.61
C LEU A 53 15.16 3.01 -0.69
N GLU A 54 16.40 2.56 -0.83
CA GLU A 54 17.54 3.46 -1.01
C GLU A 54 17.46 4.25 -2.31
N ARG A 55 17.01 3.65 -3.42
CA ARG A 55 16.80 4.38 -4.67
C ARG A 55 15.73 5.44 -4.54
N VAL A 56 14.58 5.10 -3.92
CA VAL A 56 13.49 6.05 -3.67
C VAL A 56 14.00 7.21 -2.82
N TRP A 57 14.67 6.93 -1.73
CA TRP A 57 15.23 7.96 -0.87
C TRP A 57 16.22 8.86 -1.60
N ARG A 58 17.21 8.30 -2.31
CA ARG A 58 18.19 9.09 -3.08
C ARG A 58 17.53 9.98 -4.14
N GLY A 59 16.49 9.49 -4.79
CA GLY A 59 15.75 10.24 -5.81
C GLY A 59 14.88 11.37 -5.27
N THR A 60 14.39 11.26 -4.05
CA THR A 60 13.42 12.22 -3.48
C THR A 60 14.06 13.17 -2.47
N LEU A 61 14.97 12.70 -1.63
CA LEU A 61 15.51 13.42 -0.47
C LEU A 61 17.04 13.43 -0.42
N GLY A 62 17.73 12.85 -1.40
CA GLY A 62 19.17 12.69 -1.41
C GLY A 62 19.91 14.01 -1.21
N ARG A 63 19.44 15.11 -1.84
CA ARG A 63 20.07 16.44 -1.72
C ARG A 63 20.13 16.97 -0.29
N GLY A 64 19.13 16.67 0.55
CA GLY A 64 19.10 17.11 1.95
C GLY A 64 20.10 16.34 2.84
N THR A 65 20.67 15.24 2.34
CA THR A 65 21.63 14.39 3.05
C THR A 65 23.01 14.38 2.40
N ASP A 66 23.27 15.27 1.43
CA ASP A 66 24.55 15.36 0.74
C ASP A 66 25.71 15.52 1.74
N GLY A 67 26.79 14.74 1.53
CA GLY A 67 27.97 14.74 2.38
C GLY A 67 27.83 13.97 3.70
N VAL A 68 26.71 13.26 3.93
CA VAL A 68 26.55 12.30 5.01
C VAL A 68 26.64 10.88 4.45
N ASP A 69 27.55 10.08 4.98
CA ASP A 69 27.67 8.67 4.60
C ASP A 69 26.38 7.90 5.03
N PRO A 70 25.67 7.25 4.10
CA PRO A 70 24.49 6.48 4.42
C PRO A 70 24.72 5.37 5.47
N ALA A 71 25.89 4.74 5.48
CA ALA A 71 26.22 3.71 6.46
C ALA A 71 26.44 4.31 7.86
N GLU A 72 27.07 5.49 7.94
CA GLU A 72 27.22 6.22 9.18
C GLU A 72 25.88 6.69 9.74
N LEU A 73 25.01 7.23 8.87
CA LEU A 73 23.66 7.65 9.24
C LEU A 73 22.82 6.46 9.75
N ALA A 74 22.86 5.33 9.04
CA ALA A 74 22.18 4.10 9.46
C ALA A 74 22.67 3.59 10.81
N SER A 75 23.97 3.59 11.03
CA SER A 75 24.61 3.20 12.30
C SER A 75 24.18 4.11 13.45
N ALA A 76 24.23 5.43 13.25
CA ALA A 76 23.80 6.41 14.23
C ALA A 76 22.32 6.27 14.58
N ALA A 77 21.45 6.17 13.56
CA ALA A 77 20.01 6.02 13.75
C ALA A 77 19.68 4.71 14.48
N ARG A 78 20.38 3.61 14.16
CA ARG A 78 20.24 2.33 14.86
C ARG A 78 20.65 2.47 16.33
N GLY A 79 21.78 3.11 16.64
CA GLY A 79 22.20 3.38 18.02
C GLY A 79 21.21 4.26 18.80
N LEU A 80 20.62 5.26 18.15
CA LEU A 80 19.60 6.11 18.77
C LEU A 80 18.28 5.37 19.07
N LEU A 81 17.93 4.38 18.26
CA LEU A 81 16.71 3.57 18.40
C LEU A 81 16.91 2.33 19.29
N ALA A 82 18.12 1.92 19.57
CA ALA A 82 18.41 0.70 20.35
C ALA A 82 17.73 0.76 21.74
N GLY A 83 16.90 -0.22 22.05
CA GLY A 83 16.13 -0.32 23.29
C GLY A 83 15.06 0.77 23.47
N ARG A 84 14.77 1.57 22.45
CA ARG A 84 13.84 2.72 22.55
C ARG A 84 12.88 2.80 21.38
N THR A 85 11.76 3.45 21.65
CA THR A 85 10.83 3.90 20.60
C THR A 85 10.90 5.42 20.53
N LEU A 86 11.24 5.96 19.37
CA LEU A 86 11.33 7.40 19.12
C LEU A 86 10.30 7.82 18.08
N THR A 87 9.78 9.03 18.21
CA THR A 87 9.01 9.68 17.15
C THR A 87 9.94 10.29 16.10
N ARG A 88 9.42 10.58 14.89
CA ARG A 88 10.25 11.23 13.87
C ARG A 88 10.82 12.59 14.33
N PRO A 89 10.05 13.49 14.98
CA PRO A 89 10.64 14.72 15.54
C PRO A 89 11.76 14.44 16.53
N GLN A 90 11.62 13.50 17.46
CA GLN A 90 12.68 13.14 18.40
C GLN A 90 13.93 12.60 17.69
N LEU A 91 13.76 11.71 16.71
CA LEU A 91 14.88 11.20 15.93
C LEU A 91 15.55 12.33 15.12
N ARG A 92 14.76 13.23 14.53
CA ARG A 92 15.26 14.41 13.83
C ARG A 92 16.14 15.27 14.75
N ASP A 93 15.65 15.59 15.93
CA ASP A 93 16.36 16.49 16.87
C ASP A 93 17.68 15.85 17.34
N LEU A 94 17.69 14.54 17.63
CA LEU A 94 18.91 13.82 17.97
C LEU A 94 19.91 13.70 16.81
N LEU A 95 19.43 13.56 15.59
CA LEU A 95 20.30 13.57 14.40
C LEU A 95 20.86 14.96 14.12
N ALA A 96 20.12 16.03 14.40
CA ALA A 96 20.59 17.40 14.29
C ALA A 96 21.77 17.71 15.22
N GLU A 97 21.80 17.13 16.41
CA GLU A 97 22.95 17.27 17.33
C GLU A 97 24.25 16.72 16.74
N ARG A 98 24.16 15.64 15.96
CA ARG A 98 25.31 15.00 15.31
C ARG A 98 25.72 15.68 14.01
N TRP A 99 24.75 16.19 13.25
CA TRP A 99 24.95 16.86 11.96
C TRP A 99 24.26 18.24 11.95
N PRO A 100 24.78 19.24 12.71
CA PRO A 100 24.10 20.52 12.89
C PRO A 100 23.97 21.33 11.61
N ASP A 101 24.88 21.12 10.64
CA ASP A 101 24.90 21.85 9.37
C ASP A 101 24.11 21.15 8.25
N ARG A 102 23.31 20.11 8.59
CA ARG A 102 22.54 19.33 7.62
C ARG A 102 21.03 19.45 7.84
N ASP A 103 20.28 19.15 6.80
CA ASP A 103 18.82 19.08 6.92
C ASP A 103 18.40 17.90 7.80
N ALA A 104 18.12 18.19 9.05
CA ALA A 104 17.72 17.19 10.06
C ALA A 104 16.43 16.45 9.66
N GLN A 105 15.53 17.11 8.95
CA GLN A 105 14.29 16.47 8.47
C GLN A 105 14.62 15.43 7.38
N ALA A 106 15.50 15.76 6.45
CA ALA A 106 15.97 14.83 5.44
C ALA A 106 16.72 13.64 6.06
N LEU A 107 17.57 13.90 7.08
CA LEU A 107 18.27 12.83 7.82
C LEU A 107 17.29 11.86 8.51
N ALA A 108 16.24 12.38 9.13
CA ALA A 108 15.23 11.51 9.78
C ALA A 108 14.42 10.68 8.78
N TRP A 109 14.14 11.22 7.59
CA TRP A 109 13.53 10.45 6.50
C TRP A 109 14.48 9.40 5.92
N ALA A 110 15.76 9.77 5.74
CA ALA A 110 16.79 8.85 5.29
C ALA A 110 16.97 7.67 6.26
N ALA A 111 17.03 7.96 7.56
CA ALA A 111 17.11 6.92 8.60
C ALA A 111 15.99 5.89 8.49
N GLN A 112 14.76 6.33 8.21
CA GLN A 112 13.62 5.42 8.01
C GLN A 112 13.77 4.51 6.77
N ALA A 113 14.42 4.99 5.72
CA ALA A 113 14.70 4.19 4.53
C ALA A 113 15.87 3.22 4.74
N LEU A 114 16.90 3.67 5.45
CA LEU A 114 18.14 2.92 5.67
C LEU A 114 18.06 1.87 6.78
N VAL A 115 17.28 2.16 7.84
CA VAL A 115 17.16 1.28 8.99
C VAL A 115 15.84 0.51 8.95
N PRO A 116 15.85 -0.81 9.15
CA PRO A 116 14.62 -1.58 9.31
C PRO A 116 13.88 -1.18 10.59
N VAL A 117 12.82 -0.40 10.42
CA VAL A 117 11.99 0.07 11.52
C VAL A 117 10.53 -0.33 11.30
N VAL A 118 9.83 -0.54 12.39
CA VAL A 118 8.38 -0.70 12.43
C VAL A 118 7.73 0.49 13.15
N HIS A 119 6.44 0.65 12.95
CA HIS A 119 5.64 1.66 13.61
C HIS A 119 4.73 0.98 14.65
N PRO A 120 5.15 0.93 15.93
CA PRO A 120 4.36 0.34 16.99
C PRO A 120 2.96 0.97 17.14
N PRO A 121 1.98 0.22 17.67
CA PRO A 121 0.69 0.81 18.04
C PRO A 121 0.87 2.05 18.94
N PRO A 122 -0.03 3.05 18.85
CA PRO A 122 -1.30 3.02 18.12
C PRO A 122 -1.19 3.32 16.62
N ALA A 123 0.02 3.39 16.04
CA ALA A 123 0.20 3.63 14.61
C ALA A 123 -0.41 2.47 13.80
N GLY A 124 -1.30 2.79 12.85
CA GLY A 124 -2.00 1.80 12.03
C GLY A 124 -3.32 1.31 12.59
N THR A 125 -3.69 1.68 13.81
CA THR A 125 -5.02 1.42 14.36
C THR A 125 -6.04 2.43 13.83
N TRP A 126 -7.31 2.03 13.79
CA TRP A 126 -8.38 2.82 13.21
C TRP A 126 -8.56 4.15 13.94
N ARG A 127 -8.66 5.24 13.17
CA ARG A 127 -8.89 6.62 13.66
C ARG A 127 -7.86 7.16 14.66
N ARG A 128 -6.79 6.45 14.94
CA ARG A 128 -5.70 6.98 15.75
C ARG A 128 -4.80 7.84 14.88
N ARG A 129 -4.90 9.14 15.10
CA ARG A 129 -4.00 10.14 14.51
C ARG A 129 -2.94 10.50 15.53
N GLY A 130 -1.78 10.90 15.07
CA GLY A 130 -0.69 11.30 15.96
C GLY A 130 0.67 11.14 15.31
N VAL A 131 1.68 11.44 16.09
CA VAL A 131 3.07 11.30 15.65
C VAL A 131 3.42 9.81 15.58
N ILE A 132 3.99 9.39 14.46
CA ILE A 132 4.32 7.99 14.21
C ILE A 132 5.57 7.61 15.01
N PRO A 133 5.51 6.59 15.89
CA PRO A 133 6.67 6.04 16.57
C PRO A 133 7.48 5.13 15.64
N PHE A 134 8.78 5.03 15.92
CA PHE A 134 9.72 4.11 15.29
C PHE A 134 10.38 3.23 16.34
N ALA A 135 10.44 1.94 16.09
CA ALA A 135 11.23 0.98 16.83
C ALA A 135 12.04 0.12 15.87
N LEU A 136 13.21 -0.36 16.29
CA LEU A 136 13.97 -1.34 15.51
C LEU A 136 13.15 -2.61 15.34
N ALA A 137 13.05 -3.08 14.10
CA ALA A 137 12.18 -4.20 13.75
C ALA A 137 12.58 -5.50 14.45
N GLU A 138 13.89 -5.77 14.51
CA GLU A 138 14.44 -6.98 15.13
C GLU A 138 14.17 -7.02 16.63
N GLU A 139 14.29 -5.87 17.31
CA GLU A 139 13.99 -5.76 18.75
C GLU A 139 12.49 -5.85 19.00
N TRP A 140 11.69 -5.17 18.19
CA TRP A 140 10.23 -5.21 18.31
C TRP A 140 9.67 -6.62 18.11
N LEU A 141 10.17 -7.34 17.10
CA LEU A 141 9.72 -8.69 16.79
C LEU A 141 10.43 -9.77 17.62
N GLY A 142 11.54 -9.45 18.29
CA GLY A 142 12.37 -10.42 19.02
C GLY A 142 13.01 -11.47 18.10
N ARG A 143 13.18 -11.17 16.82
CA ARG A 143 13.66 -12.10 15.78
C ARG A 143 14.54 -11.35 14.77
N PRO A 144 15.63 -11.98 14.28
CA PRO A 144 16.48 -11.36 13.26
C PRO A 144 15.78 -11.29 11.90
N LEU A 145 16.21 -10.34 11.09
CA LEU A 145 15.87 -10.28 9.66
C LEU A 145 16.59 -11.41 8.91
N ALA A 146 16.02 -11.84 7.79
CA ALA A 146 16.66 -12.82 6.92
C ALA A 146 17.99 -12.28 6.37
N ALA A 147 19.03 -13.10 6.41
CA ALA A 147 20.33 -12.74 5.87
C ALA A 147 20.36 -12.80 4.34
N GLU A 148 19.61 -13.76 3.76
CA GLU A 148 19.58 -13.98 2.32
C GLU A 148 18.31 -13.41 1.69
N PRO A 149 18.42 -12.69 0.57
CA PRO A 149 17.26 -12.22 -0.19
C PRO A 149 16.45 -13.40 -0.74
N ALA A 150 15.13 -13.28 -0.75
CA ALA A 150 14.22 -14.30 -1.26
C ALA A 150 13.30 -13.74 -2.38
N PRO A 151 13.84 -13.31 -3.54
CA PRO A 151 13.04 -12.71 -4.61
C PRO A 151 12.05 -13.72 -5.22
N GLU A 152 12.35 -15.03 -5.20
CA GLU A 152 11.44 -16.09 -5.61
C GLU A 152 10.18 -16.14 -4.71
N ALA A 153 10.35 -15.99 -3.41
CA ALA A 153 9.23 -15.93 -2.47
C ALA A 153 8.34 -14.71 -2.75
N LEU A 154 8.95 -13.56 -3.06
CA LEU A 154 8.20 -12.37 -3.44
C LEU A 154 7.37 -12.61 -4.72
N LEU A 155 7.98 -13.18 -5.77
CA LEU A 155 7.30 -13.43 -7.03
C LEU A 155 6.15 -14.42 -6.86
N ARG A 156 6.34 -15.52 -6.10
CA ARG A 156 5.23 -16.45 -5.78
C ARG A 156 4.11 -15.74 -5.03
N ARG A 157 4.42 -14.91 -4.03
CA ARG A 157 3.42 -14.13 -3.27
C ARG A 157 2.67 -13.14 -4.16
N TYR A 158 3.38 -12.49 -5.08
CA TYR A 158 2.79 -11.58 -6.04
C TYR A 158 1.83 -12.31 -6.98
N LEU A 159 2.28 -13.40 -7.61
CA LEU A 159 1.44 -14.17 -8.53
C LEU A 159 0.22 -14.78 -7.83
N ALA A 160 0.37 -15.29 -6.61
CA ALA A 160 -0.75 -15.79 -5.82
C ALA A 160 -1.84 -14.73 -5.53
N ALA A 161 -1.48 -13.44 -5.55
CA ALA A 161 -2.40 -12.34 -5.25
C ALA A 161 -2.91 -11.61 -6.50
N PHE A 162 -2.12 -11.57 -7.58
CA PHE A 162 -2.34 -10.71 -8.76
C PHE A 162 -2.20 -11.46 -10.11
N GLY A 163 -1.88 -12.75 -10.07
CA GLY A 163 -1.74 -13.56 -11.28
C GLY A 163 -3.06 -13.78 -12.03
N PRO A 164 -2.99 -14.07 -13.34
CA PRO A 164 -1.80 -14.05 -14.19
C PRO A 164 -1.24 -12.64 -14.42
N ALA A 165 0.08 -12.48 -14.36
CA ALA A 165 0.74 -11.18 -14.49
C ALA A 165 2.13 -11.31 -15.17
N SER A 166 2.64 -10.22 -15.71
CA SER A 166 3.99 -10.19 -16.28
C SER A 166 5.06 -9.89 -15.18
N ALA A 167 6.32 -10.20 -15.49
CA ALA A 167 7.43 -9.80 -14.63
C ALA A 167 7.52 -8.26 -14.48
N ALA A 168 7.13 -7.50 -15.52
CA ALA A 168 7.06 -6.04 -15.46
C ALA A 168 6.00 -5.55 -14.46
N ASP A 169 4.87 -6.26 -14.35
CA ASP A 169 3.85 -5.95 -13.36
C ASP A 169 4.37 -6.16 -11.94
N ALA A 170 5.03 -7.29 -11.69
CA ALA A 170 5.67 -7.57 -10.40
C ALA A 170 6.74 -6.52 -10.03
N GLN A 171 7.52 -6.05 -11.01
CA GLN A 171 8.49 -4.97 -10.83
C GLN A 171 7.82 -3.64 -10.47
N ALA A 172 6.75 -3.27 -11.19
CA ALA A 172 5.98 -2.07 -10.90
C ALA A 172 5.37 -2.09 -9.51
N TRP A 173 4.81 -3.24 -9.11
CA TRP A 173 4.23 -3.41 -7.78
C TRP A 173 5.25 -3.37 -6.65
N SER A 174 6.38 -4.04 -6.81
CA SER A 174 7.38 -4.19 -5.73
C SER A 174 8.38 -3.03 -5.66
N GLY A 175 8.66 -2.35 -6.77
CA GLY A 175 9.77 -1.41 -6.92
C GLY A 175 11.13 -2.10 -7.14
N LEU A 176 11.15 -3.43 -7.22
CA LEU A 176 12.36 -4.19 -7.54
C LEU A 176 12.61 -4.21 -9.06
N THR A 177 13.81 -4.61 -9.44
CA THR A 177 14.23 -4.80 -10.84
C THR A 177 14.66 -6.24 -11.07
N ARG A 178 14.80 -6.64 -12.33
CA ARG A 178 15.32 -7.96 -12.73
C ARG A 178 14.44 -9.15 -12.31
N LEU A 179 13.15 -8.94 -12.05
CA LEU A 179 12.23 -10.03 -11.69
C LEU A 179 11.93 -10.97 -12.89
N GLY A 180 12.25 -10.57 -14.11
CA GLY A 180 12.25 -11.48 -15.26
C GLY A 180 13.21 -12.66 -15.11
N GLU A 181 14.43 -12.41 -14.59
CA GLU A 181 15.41 -13.47 -14.30
C GLU A 181 14.93 -14.42 -13.18
N VAL A 182 14.20 -13.86 -12.20
CA VAL A 182 13.58 -14.66 -11.14
C VAL A 182 12.47 -15.55 -11.73
N ALA A 183 11.65 -15.00 -12.62
CA ALA A 183 10.60 -15.74 -13.31
C ALA A 183 11.18 -16.89 -14.14
N GLU A 184 12.31 -16.68 -14.85
CA GLU A 184 12.98 -17.74 -15.59
C GLU A 184 13.49 -18.87 -14.67
N ARG A 185 14.02 -18.56 -13.49
CA ARG A 185 14.42 -19.59 -12.52
C ARG A 185 13.24 -20.41 -11.99
N LEU A 186 12.05 -19.78 -11.93
CA LEU A 186 10.81 -20.42 -11.49
C LEU A 186 10.00 -21.03 -12.64
N ARG A 187 10.51 -21.02 -13.88
CA ARG A 187 9.74 -21.42 -15.08
C ARG A 187 9.04 -22.78 -14.93
N GLY A 188 9.69 -23.76 -14.30
CA GLY A 188 9.13 -25.09 -14.05
C GLY A 188 7.95 -25.15 -13.07
N GLU A 189 7.76 -24.09 -12.27
CA GLU A 189 6.68 -23.96 -11.28
C GLU A 189 5.53 -23.07 -11.79
N LEU A 190 5.70 -22.46 -12.96
CA LEU A 190 4.79 -21.47 -13.50
C LEU A 190 4.09 -21.98 -14.77
N ARG A 191 2.85 -21.59 -14.93
CA ARG A 191 2.13 -21.71 -16.21
C ARG A 191 2.12 -20.37 -16.93
N SER A 192 2.11 -20.40 -18.27
CA SER A 192 2.13 -19.22 -19.12
C SER A 192 0.78 -19.02 -19.79
N PHE A 193 0.40 -17.75 -19.91
CA PHE A 193 -0.76 -17.27 -20.66
C PHE A 193 -0.29 -16.18 -21.64
N ARG A 194 -1.15 -15.82 -22.57
CA ARG A 194 -0.98 -14.63 -23.41
C ARG A 194 -2.20 -13.74 -23.28
N ASN A 195 -1.97 -12.44 -23.09
CA ASN A 195 -3.06 -11.48 -23.16
C ASN A 195 -3.44 -11.18 -24.64
N GLU A 196 -4.49 -10.39 -24.84
CA GLU A 196 -4.97 -9.99 -26.18
C GLU A 196 -3.91 -9.27 -27.02
N ALA A 197 -2.96 -8.56 -26.39
CA ALA A 197 -1.82 -7.94 -27.06
C ALA A 197 -0.64 -8.92 -27.33
N GLY A 198 -0.80 -10.23 -27.09
CA GLY A 198 0.21 -11.25 -27.26
C GLY A 198 1.33 -11.26 -26.20
N ARG A 199 1.23 -10.42 -25.15
CA ARG A 199 2.21 -10.38 -24.07
C ARG A 199 2.09 -11.61 -23.18
N GLU A 200 3.23 -12.20 -22.82
CA GLU A 200 3.27 -13.31 -21.87
C GLU A 200 2.89 -12.86 -20.47
N LEU A 201 2.01 -13.63 -19.84
CA LEU A 201 1.63 -13.55 -18.44
C LEU A 201 1.97 -14.87 -17.77
N LEU A 202 2.38 -14.81 -16.53
CA LEU A 202 2.77 -15.94 -15.70
C LEU A 202 1.84 -16.08 -14.50
N ASP A 203 1.59 -17.31 -14.10
CA ASP A 203 0.86 -17.62 -12.88
C ASP A 203 1.43 -18.87 -12.22
N LEU A 204 1.10 -19.10 -10.95
CA LEU A 204 1.44 -20.36 -10.30
C LEU A 204 0.71 -21.52 -11.01
N ALA A 205 1.39 -22.65 -11.14
CA ALA A 205 0.81 -23.81 -11.87
C ALA A 205 -0.51 -24.31 -11.26
N ASP A 206 -0.63 -24.20 -9.94
CA ASP A 206 -1.77 -24.65 -9.13
C ASP A 206 -2.72 -23.52 -8.72
N ALA A 207 -2.48 -22.26 -9.17
CA ALA A 207 -3.38 -21.16 -8.82
C ALA A 207 -4.79 -21.39 -9.37
N PRO A 208 -5.84 -21.14 -8.61
CA PRO A 208 -7.21 -21.24 -9.11
C PRO A 208 -7.43 -20.16 -10.18
N LEU A 209 -8.03 -20.55 -11.30
CA LEU A 209 -8.55 -19.59 -12.28
C LEU A 209 -10.00 -19.29 -11.91
N ALA A 210 -10.32 -18.01 -11.80
CA ALA A 210 -11.70 -17.60 -11.64
C ALA A 210 -12.52 -17.98 -12.89
N ASP A 211 -13.75 -18.43 -12.67
CA ASP A 211 -14.72 -18.59 -13.74
C ASP A 211 -14.97 -17.20 -14.37
N PRO A 212 -14.94 -17.06 -15.71
CA PRO A 212 -15.25 -15.79 -16.38
C PRO A 212 -16.58 -15.16 -15.95
N ASP A 213 -17.57 -16.00 -15.61
CA ASP A 213 -18.90 -15.58 -15.17
C ASP A 213 -18.98 -15.25 -13.67
N THR A 214 -17.85 -15.29 -12.93
CA THR A 214 -17.81 -14.93 -11.51
C THR A 214 -18.22 -13.48 -11.32
N PRO A 215 -19.29 -13.17 -10.55
CA PRO A 215 -19.71 -11.79 -10.34
C PRO A 215 -18.62 -10.92 -9.70
N ALA A 216 -18.42 -9.73 -10.22
CA ALA A 216 -17.54 -8.71 -9.65
C ALA A 216 -18.37 -7.64 -8.93
N PRO A 217 -18.75 -7.85 -7.66
CA PRO A 217 -19.62 -6.93 -6.94
C PRO A 217 -18.94 -5.55 -6.74
N VAL A 218 -19.77 -4.54 -6.46
CA VAL A 218 -19.30 -3.19 -6.12
C VAL A 218 -18.29 -3.26 -4.96
N ARG A 219 -17.17 -2.54 -5.10
CA ARG A 219 -16.15 -2.40 -4.06
C ARG A 219 -15.67 -0.96 -3.93
N PHE A 220 -15.59 -0.49 -2.70
CA PHE A 220 -14.98 0.79 -2.37
C PHE A 220 -13.51 0.57 -2.00
N LEU A 221 -12.60 0.97 -2.87
CA LEU A 221 -11.16 0.86 -2.67
C LEU A 221 -10.62 2.13 -2.00
N PRO A 222 -9.73 2.01 -1.01
CA PRO A 222 -9.05 3.16 -0.43
C PRO A 222 -8.06 3.79 -1.39
N GLU A 223 -7.55 4.96 -1.01
CA GLU A 223 -6.40 5.58 -1.66
C GLU A 223 -5.22 4.61 -1.76
N PHE A 224 -4.51 4.64 -2.88
CA PHE A 224 -3.32 3.81 -3.15
C PHE A 224 -3.55 2.31 -2.96
N ASP A 225 -4.78 1.83 -3.20
CA ASP A 225 -5.06 0.40 -3.10
C ASP A 225 -4.17 -0.44 -4.02
N ASN A 226 -3.72 -1.59 -3.53
CA ASN A 226 -2.82 -2.46 -4.30
C ASN A 226 -3.45 -3.03 -5.58
N LEU A 227 -4.77 -3.14 -5.69
CA LEU A 227 -5.41 -3.53 -6.95
C LEU A 227 -5.17 -2.50 -8.06
N LEU A 228 -5.20 -1.21 -7.70
CA LEU A 228 -4.93 -0.11 -8.62
C LEU A 228 -3.44 0.05 -8.95
N LEU A 229 -2.55 -0.44 -8.09
CA LEU A 229 -1.09 -0.31 -8.20
C LEU A 229 -0.40 -1.64 -8.51
N GLY A 230 -1.14 -2.72 -8.59
CA GLY A 230 -0.62 -4.08 -8.68
C GLY A 230 0.00 -4.43 -10.03
N HIS A 231 -0.31 -3.68 -11.08
CA HIS A 231 0.13 -3.94 -12.45
C HIS A 231 0.76 -2.69 -13.07
N ALA A 232 1.72 -2.90 -13.96
CA ALA A 232 2.27 -1.84 -14.82
C ALA A 232 1.21 -1.37 -15.83
N ASP A 233 0.48 -2.32 -16.40
CA ASP A 233 -0.69 -2.08 -17.24
C ASP A 233 -1.94 -2.04 -16.37
N ARG A 234 -2.45 -0.83 -16.14
CA ARG A 234 -3.62 -0.58 -15.30
C ARG A 234 -4.95 -0.65 -16.06
N SER A 235 -4.92 -0.81 -17.38
CA SER A 235 -6.14 -0.87 -18.23
C SER A 235 -7.09 -2.00 -17.81
N ARG A 236 -6.59 -3.00 -17.09
CA ARG A 236 -7.39 -4.10 -16.49
C ARG A 236 -8.42 -3.63 -15.47
N VAL A 237 -8.21 -2.47 -14.85
CA VAL A 237 -9.06 -1.95 -13.76
C VAL A 237 -9.45 -0.49 -13.99
N VAL A 238 -8.58 0.30 -14.65
CA VAL A 238 -8.77 1.75 -14.82
C VAL A 238 -8.57 2.10 -16.28
N SER A 239 -9.52 2.81 -16.89
CA SER A 239 -9.36 3.28 -18.27
C SER A 239 -8.17 4.23 -18.42
N ASP A 240 -7.58 4.28 -19.62
CA ASP A 240 -6.38 5.07 -19.88
C ASP A 240 -6.56 6.57 -19.57
N GLN A 241 -7.74 7.12 -19.86
CA GLN A 241 -8.07 8.53 -19.57
C GLN A 241 -8.06 8.86 -18.07
N HIS A 242 -8.28 7.86 -17.18
CA HIS A 242 -8.32 8.05 -15.74
C HIS A 242 -7.06 7.53 -15.02
N ARG A 243 -6.05 7.10 -15.78
CA ARG A 243 -4.79 6.55 -15.23
C ARG A 243 -4.07 7.50 -14.26
N GLY A 244 -4.16 8.82 -14.50
CA GLY A 244 -3.56 9.84 -13.64
C GLY A 244 -4.15 9.87 -12.24
N LEU A 245 -5.44 9.53 -12.08
CA LEU A 245 -6.13 9.56 -10.79
C LEU A 245 -5.53 8.57 -9.78
N VAL A 246 -5.09 7.40 -10.25
CA VAL A 246 -4.45 6.39 -9.42
C VAL A 246 -3.16 6.90 -8.79
N VAL A 247 -2.37 7.67 -9.55
CA VAL A 247 -1.10 8.26 -9.08
C VAL A 247 -1.35 9.39 -8.08
N GLN A 248 -2.48 10.09 -8.22
CA GLN A 248 -2.91 11.14 -7.28
C GLN A 248 -3.48 10.57 -5.97
N GLY A 249 -3.66 9.24 -5.88
CA GLY A 249 -4.15 8.59 -4.67
C GLY A 249 -5.65 8.72 -4.48
N LEU A 250 -6.43 8.78 -5.55
CA LEU A 250 -7.89 8.81 -5.43
C LEU A 250 -8.46 7.46 -5.01
N ALA A 251 -9.40 7.49 -4.09
CA ALA A 251 -10.15 6.32 -3.66
C ALA A 251 -11.21 5.97 -4.73
N ALA A 252 -11.23 4.72 -5.21
CA ALA A 252 -12.06 4.31 -6.33
C ALA A 252 -13.26 3.47 -5.92
N VAL A 253 -14.36 3.58 -6.67
CA VAL A 253 -15.49 2.65 -6.64
C VAL A 253 -15.37 1.73 -7.86
N LEU A 254 -15.29 0.43 -7.61
CA LEU A 254 -15.35 -0.58 -8.66
C LEU A 254 -16.81 -1.00 -8.90
N VAL A 255 -17.18 -1.06 -10.17
CA VAL A 255 -18.40 -1.67 -10.66
C VAL A 255 -18.00 -2.65 -11.75
N ASP A 256 -18.39 -3.90 -11.64
CA ASP A 256 -18.00 -4.98 -12.54
C ASP A 256 -16.47 -5.05 -12.77
N GLY A 257 -15.72 -4.93 -11.69
CA GLY A 257 -14.25 -5.00 -11.69
C GLY A 257 -13.53 -3.74 -12.17
N PHE A 258 -14.22 -2.72 -12.71
CA PHE A 258 -13.63 -1.51 -13.25
C PHE A 258 -13.89 -0.28 -12.38
N ALA A 259 -12.90 0.62 -12.27
CA ALA A 259 -13.06 1.90 -11.60
C ALA A 259 -14.03 2.79 -12.41
N ARG A 260 -15.21 3.04 -11.85
CA ARG A 260 -16.30 3.80 -12.48
C ARG A 260 -16.63 5.09 -11.73
N ALA A 261 -16.16 5.25 -10.50
CA ALA A 261 -16.33 6.45 -9.72
C ALA A 261 -15.17 6.62 -8.72
N VAL A 262 -15.07 7.82 -8.16
CA VAL A 262 -14.25 8.12 -6.97
C VAL A 262 -15.17 8.45 -5.81
N TRP A 263 -14.65 8.33 -4.59
CA TRP A 263 -15.44 8.56 -3.39
C TRP A 263 -14.67 9.26 -2.28
N THR A 264 -15.39 10.00 -1.45
CA THR A 264 -14.89 10.62 -0.22
C THR A 264 -15.94 10.54 0.87
N VAL A 265 -15.52 10.57 2.14
CA VAL A 265 -16.43 10.69 3.28
C VAL A 265 -16.12 11.99 4.01
N ALA A 266 -17.08 12.87 4.07
CA ALA A 266 -17.04 14.08 4.88
C ALA A 266 -17.89 13.90 6.15
N ARG A 267 -17.57 14.66 7.20
CA ARG A 267 -18.33 14.69 8.46
C ARG A 267 -18.66 16.12 8.81
N ASP A 268 -19.92 16.37 9.07
CA ASP A 268 -20.45 17.67 9.50
C ASP A 268 -21.62 17.47 10.45
N GLY A 269 -21.65 18.19 11.56
CA GLY A 269 -22.77 18.21 12.51
C GLY A 269 -23.24 16.83 13.00
N GLY A 270 -22.34 15.85 13.09
CA GLY A 270 -22.68 14.48 13.48
C GLY A 270 -23.11 13.58 12.31
N THR A 271 -23.30 14.11 11.11
CA THR A 271 -23.63 13.36 9.90
C THR A 271 -22.36 12.98 9.13
N ALA A 272 -22.27 11.74 8.66
CA ALA A 272 -21.27 11.29 7.71
C ALA A 272 -21.88 11.21 6.32
N THR A 273 -21.34 11.98 5.39
CA THR A 273 -21.79 12.02 3.99
C THR A 273 -20.75 11.32 3.10
N LEU A 274 -21.18 10.27 2.40
CA LEU A 274 -20.43 9.62 1.33
C LEU A 274 -20.73 10.35 0.02
N ALA A 275 -19.75 11.04 -0.53
CA ALA A 275 -19.84 11.66 -1.85
C ALA A 275 -19.22 10.72 -2.89
N ILE A 276 -19.94 10.47 -3.98
CA ILE A 276 -19.55 9.58 -5.08
C ILE A 276 -19.60 10.40 -6.36
N GLU A 277 -18.49 10.45 -7.09
CA GLU A 277 -18.37 11.18 -8.35
C GLU A 277 -18.00 10.21 -9.47
N ALA A 278 -18.83 10.16 -10.52
CA ALA A 278 -18.59 9.26 -11.64
C ALA A 278 -17.34 9.65 -12.44
N LEU A 279 -16.58 8.66 -12.90
CA LEU A 279 -15.46 8.81 -13.82
C LEU A 279 -15.99 8.74 -15.27
N GLY A 280 -16.16 9.89 -15.89
CA GLY A 280 -16.76 10.01 -17.23
C GLY A 280 -18.29 10.00 -17.18
N ASP A 281 -18.94 9.10 -17.92
CA ASP A 281 -20.39 9.03 -18.01
C ASP A 281 -21.05 8.72 -16.66
N PRO A 282 -22.25 9.29 -16.39
CA PRO A 282 -23.01 8.98 -15.19
C PRO A 282 -23.28 7.47 -15.05
N LEU A 283 -23.21 6.97 -13.80
CA LEU A 283 -23.52 5.57 -13.53
C LEU A 283 -24.98 5.25 -13.91
N PRO A 284 -25.26 4.12 -14.59
CA PRO A 284 -26.60 3.62 -14.83
C PRO A 284 -27.40 3.46 -13.52
N ALA A 285 -28.72 3.50 -13.60
CA ALA A 285 -29.58 3.45 -12.42
C ALA A 285 -29.36 2.19 -11.56
N ALA A 286 -29.15 1.02 -12.20
CA ALA A 286 -28.86 -0.23 -11.51
C ALA A 286 -27.53 -0.17 -10.76
N ASP A 287 -26.46 0.37 -11.40
CA ASP A 287 -25.15 0.51 -10.78
C ASP A 287 -25.21 1.51 -9.61
N ARG A 288 -25.94 2.61 -9.78
CA ARG A 288 -26.15 3.59 -8.68
C ARG A 288 -26.82 2.96 -7.47
N ALA A 289 -27.81 2.10 -7.69
CA ALA A 289 -28.50 1.39 -6.61
C ALA A 289 -27.52 0.45 -5.87
N ALA A 290 -26.74 -0.35 -6.60
CA ALA A 290 -25.74 -1.26 -6.02
C ALA A 290 -24.61 -0.50 -5.28
N VAL A 291 -24.15 0.63 -5.86
CA VAL A 291 -23.16 1.51 -5.23
C VAL A 291 -23.72 2.15 -3.96
N ALA A 292 -24.97 2.58 -3.94
CA ALA A 292 -25.61 3.14 -2.74
C ALA A 292 -25.75 2.08 -1.62
N GLU A 293 -26.12 0.85 -1.97
CA GLU A 293 -26.22 -0.26 -1.01
C GLU A 293 -24.88 -0.58 -0.37
N GLU A 294 -23.80 -0.76 -1.16
CA GLU A 294 -22.45 -0.98 -0.62
C GLU A 294 -21.94 0.25 0.11
N GLY A 295 -22.27 1.47 -0.34
CA GLY A 295 -21.96 2.72 0.32
C GLY A 295 -22.59 2.85 1.70
N ALA A 296 -23.80 2.34 1.90
CA ALA A 296 -24.44 2.30 3.22
C ALA A 296 -23.67 1.35 4.17
N ARG A 297 -23.23 0.19 3.69
CA ARG A 297 -22.37 -0.73 4.45
C ARG A 297 -21.02 -0.08 4.79
N LEU A 298 -20.44 0.68 3.85
CA LEU A 298 -19.21 1.43 4.07
C LEU A 298 -19.39 2.46 5.20
N LEU A 299 -20.45 3.26 5.17
CA LEU A 299 -20.70 4.27 6.21
C LEU A 299 -20.96 3.63 7.57
N ALA A 300 -21.70 2.53 7.65
CA ALA A 300 -21.92 1.78 8.88
C ALA A 300 -20.59 1.30 9.50
N PHE A 301 -19.62 0.90 8.68
CA PHE A 301 -18.28 0.52 9.12
C PHE A 301 -17.39 1.72 9.43
N ALA A 302 -17.27 2.67 8.49
CA ALA A 302 -16.30 3.75 8.57
C ALA A 302 -16.75 4.91 9.48
N ALA A 303 -18.04 5.03 9.72
CA ALA A 303 -18.67 6.12 10.45
C ALA A 303 -19.74 5.63 11.45
N ALA A 304 -19.52 4.48 12.07
CA ALA A 304 -20.45 3.87 13.03
C ALA A 304 -20.85 4.78 14.20
N ASP A 305 -20.02 5.76 14.53
CA ASP A 305 -20.24 6.76 15.59
C ASP A 305 -20.99 8.02 15.10
N ALA A 306 -21.28 8.12 13.79
CA ALA A 306 -22.09 9.23 13.29
C ALA A 306 -23.58 9.04 13.64
N THR A 307 -24.25 10.15 13.95
CA THR A 307 -25.69 10.13 14.26
C THR A 307 -26.58 10.05 13.03
N GLY A 308 -26.03 10.36 11.84
CA GLY A 308 -26.70 10.25 10.56
C GLY A 308 -25.75 9.85 9.44
N HIS A 309 -26.27 9.15 8.43
CA HIS A 309 -25.56 8.78 7.23
C HIS A 309 -26.28 9.36 6.01
N ASP A 310 -25.52 9.91 5.06
CA ASP A 310 -26.03 10.44 3.79
C ASP A 310 -25.17 9.95 2.63
N ILE A 311 -25.77 9.70 1.47
CA ILE A 311 -25.07 9.28 0.25
C ILE A 311 -25.46 10.21 -0.89
N ARG A 312 -24.45 10.85 -1.48
CA ARG A 312 -24.63 11.82 -2.55
C ARG A 312 -23.87 11.40 -3.80
N PHE A 313 -24.54 11.44 -4.93
CA PHE A 313 -23.93 11.30 -6.24
C PHE A 313 -23.73 12.70 -6.82
N ALA A 314 -22.47 13.12 -6.90
CA ALA A 314 -22.11 14.38 -7.52
C ALA A 314 -22.16 14.27 -9.05
N PRO A 315 -22.49 15.35 -9.77
CA PRO A 315 -22.33 15.39 -11.21
C PRO A 315 -20.85 15.18 -11.56
N SER A 316 -20.57 14.45 -12.66
CA SER A 316 -19.22 14.24 -13.16
C SER A 316 -18.54 15.58 -13.43
N GLN A 317 -17.36 15.82 -12.88
CA GLN A 317 -16.52 16.91 -13.35
C GLN A 317 -15.96 16.50 -14.72
N SER A 318 -16.28 17.24 -15.76
CA SER A 318 -15.55 17.13 -17.02
C SER A 318 -14.09 17.41 -16.74
N PRO A 319 -13.14 16.63 -17.29
CA PRO A 319 -11.72 16.91 -17.13
C PRO A 319 -11.50 18.37 -17.57
N ALA A 320 -10.98 19.19 -16.66
CA ALA A 320 -10.57 20.55 -17.01
C ALA A 320 -9.59 20.43 -18.18
N GLY A 321 -10.00 20.97 -19.33
CA GLY A 321 -9.20 20.97 -20.53
C GLY A 321 -7.81 21.56 -20.22
N SER A 322 -6.78 20.79 -20.51
CA SER A 322 -5.37 21.19 -20.49
C SER A 322 -5.06 22.09 -21.67
#